data_5785dd92623ba08a7c365bc18b1bb230
#
_entry.id   5785dd92623ba08a7c365bc18b1bb230
#
_cell.length_a   1.000
_cell.length_b   1.000
_cell.length_c   1.000
_cell.angle_alpha   90.00
_cell.angle_beta   90.00
_cell.angle_gamma   90.00
#
_symmetry.space_group_name_H-M   'P 1'
#
loop_
_entity.id
_entity.type
_entity.pdbx_description
1 polymer ?
#
loop_
_entity_poly.entity_id
_entity_poly.type
_entity_poly.pdbx_seq_one_letter_code
_entity_poly.pdbx_strand_id
1 'polypeptide(L)'
;MKYSKILFFAAFLILISCQNKNKKSSNLNVKSEKNETSEKFNQFNIRFHSDSIFQISRIDFPIEGLSVSGFERHKWTKANWEFMIIPVSEKKKIDEYEHSLIKNDTLVIERFWIPDSGFEVERQFKLIRNKWFLVYYNDINL
;
A
#
# COMPACT_ATOMS: atom_id res chain seq x y z
N MET A 1 40.64 14.03 51.87
CA MET A 1 41.86 13.22 51.61
C MET A 1 41.82 12.82 50.15
N LYS A 2 42.58 13.53 49.42
CA LYS A 2 43.94 13.16 48.94
C LYS A 2 43.87 12.21 47.71
N TYR A 3 44.21 12.81 46.60
CA TYR A 3 45.25 12.53 45.58
C TYR A 3 44.80 11.58 44.50
N SER A 4 45.16 11.61 43.27
CA SER A 4 46.15 12.40 42.50
C SER A 4 46.20 11.83 41.10
N LYS A 5 46.19 12.72 40.11
CA LYS A 5 47.03 12.72 38.90
C LYS A 5 47.36 11.34 38.25
N ILE A 6 47.27 11.22 36.94
CA ILE A 6 48.40 11.36 36.01
C ILE A 6 47.92 11.41 34.57
N LEU A 7 48.34 12.45 33.90
CA LEU A 7 48.43 12.60 32.44
C LEU A 7 49.29 11.49 31.81
N PHE A 8 48.92 11.02 30.61
CA PHE A 8 49.95 10.61 29.65
C PHE A 8 49.52 11.05 28.23
N PHE A 9 50.31 11.97 27.74
CA PHE A 9 50.45 12.43 26.39
C PHE A 9 51.19 11.36 25.60
N ALA A 10 50.70 10.99 24.46
CA ALA A 10 51.56 10.45 23.42
C ALA A 10 50.99 10.82 22.06
N ALA A 11 51.55 11.87 21.52
CA ALA A 11 51.46 12.24 20.10
C ALA A 11 52.26 11.23 19.29
N PHE A 12 51.64 10.73 18.24
CA PHE A 12 52.37 10.03 17.21
C PHE A 12 51.95 10.59 15.84
N LEU A 13 52.76 11.55 15.40
CA LEU A 13 52.77 12.06 14.02
C LEU A 13 53.47 11.05 13.15
N ILE A 14 52.80 10.51 12.18
CA ILE A 14 53.48 9.91 11.02
C ILE A 14 52.88 10.52 9.77
N LEU A 15 53.63 11.41 9.16
CA LEU A 15 53.49 11.88 7.81
C LEU A 15 54.06 10.84 6.90
N ILE A 16 53.26 10.25 6.03
CA ILE A 16 53.78 9.60 4.82
C ILE A 16 52.99 10.14 3.65
N SER A 17 53.63 11.05 2.98
CA SER A 17 53.34 11.49 1.63
C SER A 17 53.65 10.38 0.65
N CYS A 18 52.70 9.99 -0.17
CA CYS A 18 52.97 9.37 -1.45
C CYS A 18 51.98 9.86 -2.48
N GLN A 19 52.46 10.73 -3.33
CA GLN A 19 51.79 11.10 -4.58
C GLN A 19 51.82 9.88 -5.51
N ASN A 20 50.67 9.48 -6.01
CA ASN A 20 50.62 8.73 -7.25
C ASN A 20 49.48 9.23 -8.10
N LYS A 21 49.81 9.98 -9.14
CA LYS A 21 48.92 10.41 -10.20
C LYS A 21 48.57 9.20 -11.05
N ASN A 22 47.34 8.68 -10.86
CA ASN A 22 46.71 7.90 -11.92
C ASN A 22 45.25 8.43 -12.09
N LYS A 23 45.07 9.11 -13.20
CA LYS A 23 43.77 9.39 -13.78
C LYS A 23 43.00 8.10 -13.92
N LYS A 24 42.04 7.83 -13.07
CA LYS A 24 41.00 6.83 -13.29
C LYS A 24 39.66 7.57 -13.37
N SER A 25 39.15 7.56 -14.58
CA SER A 25 37.81 7.93 -14.94
C SER A 25 36.84 7.57 -13.82
N SER A 26 36.22 8.57 -13.21
CA SER A 26 35.10 8.38 -12.30
C SER A 26 33.92 7.89 -13.13
N ASN A 27 33.75 6.58 -13.21
CA ASN A 27 32.46 6.01 -13.52
C ASN A 27 31.53 6.40 -12.38
N LEU A 28 30.79 7.48 -12.59
CA LEU A 28 29.55 7.73 -11.88
C LEU A 28 28.67 6.50 -12.11
N ASN A 29 28.61 5.63 -11.12
CA ASN A 29 27.54 4.67 -11.01
C ASN A 29 26.24 5.48 -10.90
N VAL A 30 25.68 5.84 -12.02
CA VAL A 30 24.28 6.18 -12.15
C VAL A 30 23.55 4.93 -11.69
N LYS A 31 23.11 4.93 -10.43
CA LYS A 31 22.20 3.97 -9.89
C LYS A 31 21.00 4.02 -10.83
N SER A 32 20.91 3.04 -11.73
CA SER A 32 19.80 2.87 -12.62
C SER A 32 18.55 2.86 -11.73
N GLU A 33 17.79 3.95 -11.73
CA GLU A 33 16.45 3.95 -11.22
C GLU A 33 15.73 2.88 -12.05
N LYS A 34 15.52 1.74 -11.41
CA LYS A 34 14.70 0.68 -11.95
C LYS A 34 13.33 1.31 -12.16
N ASN A 35 12.99 1.65 -13.38
CA ASN A 35 11.65 2.06 -13.75
C ASN A 35 10.72 0.93 -13.32
N GLU A 36 10.20 1.02 -12.09
CA GLU A 36 9.21 0.07 -11.61
C GLU A 36 7.96 0.28 -12.45
N THR A 37 7.72 -0.65 -13.35
CA THR A 37 6.52 -0.69 -14.17
C THR A 37 5.31 -0.72 -13.24
N SER A 38 4.34 0.16 -13.49
CA SER A 38 3.11 0.22 -12.73
C SER A 38 2.37 -1.13 -12.71
N GLU A 39 1.90 -1.53 -11.54
CA GLU A 39 1.15 -2.78 -11.35
C GLU A 39 -0.16 -2.74 -12.15
N LYS A 40 -0.42 -3.79 -12.93
CA LYS A 40 -1.68 -3.90 -13.69
C LYS A 40 -2.83 -4.25 -12.77
N PHE A 41 -3.93 -3.49 -12.82
CA PHE A 41 -5.10 -3.72 -11.96
C PHE A 41 -5.64 -5.15 -12.05
N ASN A 42 -5.74 -5.74 -13.23
CA ASN A 42 -6.30 -7.08 -13.38
C ASN A 42 -5.47 -8.15 -12.65
N GLN A 43 -4.14 -8.05 -12.64
CA GLN A 43 -3.27 -8.98 -11.91
C GLN A 43 -3.40 -8.78 -10.39
N PHE A 44 -3.42 -7.51 -9.96
CA PHE A 44 -3.69 -7.15 -8.57
C PHE A 44 -5.05 -7.69 -8.13
N ASN A 45 -6.11 -7.44 -8.87
CA ASN A 45 -7.49 -7.82 -8.55
C ASN A 45 -7.65 -9.33 -8.32
N ILE A 46 -7.08 -10.16 -9.21
CA ILE A 46 -7.10 -11.62 -9.04
C ILE A 46 -6.38 -12.00 -7.74
N ARG A 47 -5.18 -11.50 -7.52
CA ARG A 47 -4.38 -11.84 -6.35
C ARG A 47 -5.00 -11.33 -5.05
N PHE A 48 -5.54 -10.10 -5.06
CA PHE A 48 -6.18 -9.48 -3.90
C PHE A 48 -7.35 -10.33 -3.37
N HIS A 49 -8.10 -10.97 -4.24
CA HIS A 49 -9.28 -11.77 -3.88
C HIS A 49 -8.99 -13.28 -3.75
N SER A 50 -7.74 -13.71 -3.90
CA SER A 50 -7.33 -15.11 -3.75
C SER A 50 -6.26 -15.35 -2.68
N ASP A 51 -5.59 -14.30 -2.19
CA ASP A 51 -4.49 -14.39 -1.23
C ASP A 51 -4.75 -13.43 -0.06
N SER A 52 -5.16 -13.96 1.09
CA SER A 52 -5.53 -13.18 2.27
C SER A 52 -4.37 -12.39 2.86
N ILE A 53 -3.15 -12.91 2.80
CA ILE A 53 -1.95 -12.21 3.29
C ILE A 53 -1.64 -11.03 2.36
N PHE A 54 -1.72 -11.26 1.05
CA PHE A 54 -1.57 -10.18 0.08
C PHE A 54 -2.66 -9.13 0.24
N GLN A 55 -3.93 -9.54 0.41
CA GLN A 55 -5.05 -8.62 0.62
C GLN A 55 -4.78 -7.67 1.79
N ILE A 56 -4.45 -8.20 2.97
CA ILE A 56 -4.15 -7.39 4.16
C ILE A 56 -2.97 -6.43 3.92
N SER A 57 -1.97 -6.83 3.15
CA SER A 57 -0.82 -5.98 2.81
C SER A 57 -1.15 -4.85 1.84
N ARG A 58 -2.35 -4.88 1.23
CA ARG A 58 -2.81 -3.95 0.20
C ARG A 58 -4.06 -3.17 0.61
N ILE A 59 -4.33 -3.12 1.91
CA ILE A 59 -5.36 -2.27 2.50
C ILE A 59 -4.66 -1.20 3.32
N ASP A 60 -5.05 0.05 3.13
CA ASP A 60 -4.52 1.21 3.85
C ASP A 60 -5.29 1.43 5.16
N PHE A 61 -4.99 0.61 6.16
CA PHE A 61 -5.67 0.67 7.46
C PHE A 61 -5.20 1.87 8.33
N PRO A 62 -6.13 2.54 9.06
CA PRO A 62 -7.58 2.34 9.06
C PRO A 62 -8.19 2.81 7.75
N ILE A 63 -8.91 1.93 7.08
CA ILE A 63 -9.52 2.24 5.78
C ILE A 63 -10.76 3.14 5.97
N GLU A 64 -10.98 4.07 5.07
CA GLU A 64 -12.18 4.89 5.04
C GLU A 64 -13.41 4.06 4.65
N GLY A 65 -14.59 4.49 5.12
CA GLY A 65 -15.87 3.80 4.95
C GLY A 65 -16.31 3.10 6.23
N LEU A 66 -17.41 2.38 6.13
CA LEU A 66 -18.10 1.77 7.28
C LEU A 66 -18.65 0.38 6.92
N SER A 67 -18.72 -0.48 7.93
CA SER A 67 -19.62 -1.62 7.96
C SER A 67 -20.87 -1.23 8.74
N VAL A 68 -22.05 -1.42 8.15
CA VAL A 68 -23.33 -1.17 8.77
C VAL A 68 -24.22 -2.40 8.59
N SER A 69 -24.69 -2.97 9.70
CA SER A 69 -25.64 -4.08 9.69
C SER A 69 -26.78 -3.79 10.65
N GLY A 70 -27.91 -3.41 10.10
CA GLY A 70 -29.04 -2.89 10.89
C GLY A 70 -28.63 -1.65 11.70
N PHE A 71 -28.64 -1.76 13.04
CA PHE A 71 -28.26 -0.67 13.94
C PHE A 71 -26.77 -0.63 14.28
N GLU A 72 -26.00 -1.67 13.95
CA GLU A 72 -24.59 -1.74 14.26
C GLU A 72 -23.74 -1.03 13.20
N ARG A 73 -22.75 -0.25 13.67
CA ARG A 73 -21.84 0.50 12.81
C ARG A 73 -20.40 0.33 13.27
N HIS A 74 -19.54 -0.07 12.36
CA HIS A 74 -18.13 -0.29 12.65
C HIS A 74 -17.25 0.39 11.61
N LYS A 75 -16.13 0.93 12.09
CA LYS A 75 -15.02 1.29 11.20
C LYS A 75 -14.20 0.03 10.88
N TRP A 76 -13.74 -0.06 9.66
CA TRP A 76 -12.86 -1.14 9.24
C TRP A 76 -11.48 -1.01 9.88
N THR A 77 -11.06 -2.06 10.54
CA THR A 77 -9.76 -2.20 11.17
C THR A 77 -9.16 -3.53 10.78
N LYS A 78 -7.87 -3.71 11.01
CA LYS A 78 -7.21 -4.98 10.74
C LYS A 78 -7.77 -6.14 11.58
N ALA A 79 -8.36 -5.83 12.75
CA ALA A 79 -8.88 -6.82 13.67
C ALA A 79 -10.27 -7.35 13.27
N ASN A 80 -11.08 -6.54 12.58
CA ASN A 80 -12.44 -6.91 12.14
C ASN A 80 -12.56 -7.04 10.62
N TRP A 81 -11.42 -7.11 9.92
CA TRP A 81 -11.41 -7.28 8.47
C TRP A 81 -11.80 -8.70 8.07
N GLU A 82 -12.77 -8.81 7.19
CA GLU A 82 -13.16 -10.07 6.57
C GLU A 82 -12.57 -10.21 5.17
N PHE A 83 -12.14 -11.42 4.82
CA PHE A 83 -11.49 -11.68 3.55
C PHE A 83 -12.46 -11.54 2.38
N MET A 84 -12.19 -10.56 1.51
CA MET A 84 -12.92 -10.36 0.26
C MET A 84 -12.53 -11.41 -0.76
N ILE A 85 -13.48 -12.21 -1.21
CA ILE A 85 -13.23 -13.30 -2.18
C ILE A 85 -13.76 -13.00 -3.59
N ILE A 86 -14.52 -11.93 -3.76
CA ILE A 86 -15.20 -11.63 -5.01
C ILE A 86 -14.44 -10.53 -5.77
N PRO A 87 -13.76 -10.84 -6.90
CA PRO A 87 -13.04 -9.86 -7.69
C PRO A 87 -13.96 -8.80 -8.31
N VAL A 88 -13.42 -7.59 -8.52
CA VAL A 88 -14.05 -6.55 -9.35
C VAL A 88 -14.27 -7.08 -10.77
N SER A 89 -15.46 -6.93 -11.32
CA SER A 89 -15.80 -7.46 -12.63
C SER A 89 -16.77 -6.54 -13.37
N GLU A 90 -16.46 -6.24 -14.63
CA GLU A 90 -17.35 -5.51 -15.55
C GLU A 90 -18.59 -6.34 -15.96
N LYS A 91 -18.55 -7.66 -15.78
CA LYS A 91 -19.58 -8.59 -16.29
C LYS A 91 -20.55 -9.08 -15.19
N LYS A 92 -20.51 -8.53 -14.00
CA LYS A 92 -21.44 -8.95 -12.95
C LYS A 92 -22.85 -8.42 -13.23
N LYS A 93 -23.74 -9.32 -13.58
CA LYS A 93 -25.17 -9.14 -13.36
C LYS A 93 -25.57 -10.03 -12.21
N ILE A 94 -26.04 -9.45 -11.13
CA ILE A 94 -26.73 -10.15 -10.06
C ILE A 94 -28.16 -9.63 -10.14
N ASP A 95 -29.13 -10.53 -10.29
CA ASP A 95 -30.53 -10.13 -10.32
C ASP A 95 -30.85 -9.33 -9.05
N GLU A 96 -31.64 -8.28 -9.18
CA GLU A 96 -32.03 -7.33 -8.11
C GLU A 96 -30.97 -6.29 -7.70
N TYR A 97 -29.72 -6.40 -8.17
CA TYR A 97 -28.66 -5.42 -7.86
C TYR A 97 -28.38 -4.51 -9.06
N GLU A 98 -28.31 -3.24 -8.76
CA GLU A 98 -27.68 -2.28 -9.65
C GLU A 98 -26.16 -2.34 -9.46
N HIS A 99 -25.39 -2.12 -10.52
CA HIS A 99 -23.95 -2.16 -10.51
C HIS A 99 -23.36 -1.01 -11.32
N SER A 100 -22.36 -0.34 -10.76
CA SER A 100 -21.55 0.60 -11.51
C SER A 100 -20.05 0.31 -11.31
N LEU A 101 -19.28 0.56 -12.36
CA LEU A 101 -17.83 0.43 -12.36
C LEU A 101 -17.21 1.63 -13.08
N ILE A 102 -16.41 2.40 -12.33
CA ILE A 102 -15.55 3.45 -12.87
C ILE A 102 -14.12 2.94 -12.81
N LYS A 103 -13.43 2.96 -13.95
CA LYS A 103 -12.05 2.46 -14.03
C LYS A 103 -11.21 3.35 -14.92
N ASN A 104 -10.09 3.80 -14.39
CA ASN A 104 -9.03 4.49 -15.12
C ASN A 104 -7.65 3.97 -14.69
N ASP A 105 -6.58 4.62 -15.13
CA ASP A 105 -5.21 4.15 -14.90
C ASP A 105 -4.77 4.17 -13.43
N THR A 106 -5.45 4.94 -12.57
CA THR A 106 -5.04 5.16 -11.18
C THR A 106 -6.15 4.94 -10.16
N LEU A 107 -7.39 4.72 -10.60
CA LEU A 107 -8.56 4.60 -9.75
C LEU A 107 -9.52 3.56 -10.33
N VAL A 108 -10.04 2.71 -9.44
CA VAL A 108 -11.16 1.81 -9.72
C VAL A 108 -12.18 1.96 -8.61
N ILE A 109 -13.43 2.29 -8.96
CA ILE A 109 -14.57 2.37 -8.03
C ILE A 109 -15.61 1.38 -8.52
N GLU A 110 -16.00 0.46 -7.66
CA GLU A 110 -17.08 -0.47 -7.89
C GLU A 110 -18.16 -0.27 -6.84
N ARG A 111 -19.40 -0.17 -7.28
CA ARG A 111 -20.56 -0.01 -6.41
C ARG A 111 -21.66 -0.98 -6.80
N PHE A 112 -22.25 -1.62 -5.79
CA PHE A 112 -23.47 -2.42 -5.88
C PHE A 112 -24.52 -1.86 -4.93
N TRP A 113 -25.75 -1.81 -5.36
CA TRP A 113 -26.85 -1.42 -4.48
C TRP A 113 -28.15 -2.06 -4.92
N ILE A 114 -29.09 -2.15 -4.02
CA ILE A 114 -30.48 -2.47 -4.31
C ILE A 114 -31.28 -1.19 -4.14
N PRO A 115 -31.96 -0.67 -5.19
CA PRO A 115 -32.78 0.53 -5.09
C PRO A 115 -33.78 0.43 -3.92
N ASP A 116 -33.91 1.51 -3.14
CA ASP A 116 -34.88 1.67 -2.06
C ASP A 116 -34.81 0.62 -0.93
N SER A 117 -33.69 -0.15 -0.84
CA SER A 117 -33.55 -1.22 0.16
C SER A 117 -32.65 -0.87 1.34
N GLY A 118 -31.85 0.20 1.24
CA GLY A 118 -30.80 0.49 2.21
C GLY A 118 -29.57 -0.42 2.12
N PHE A 119 -29.50 -1.27 1.08
CA PHE A 119 -28.31 -2.07 0.80
C PHE A 119 -27.38 -1.36 -0.19
N GLU A 120 -26.11 -1.23 0.18
CA GLU A 120 -25.06 -0.66 -0.68
C GLU A 120 -23.68 -1.22 -0.31
N VAL A 121 -22.93 -1.62 -1.30
CA VAL A 121 -21.50 -1.94 -1.19
C VAL A 121 -20.73 -1.04 -2.15
N GLU A 122 -19.74 -0.30 -1.65
CA GLU A 122 -18.81 0.47 -2.46
C GLU A 122 -17.38 0.16 -2.06
N ARG A 123 -16.51 -0.06 -3.04
CA ARG A 123 -15.07 -0.24 -2.83
C ARG A 123 -14.27 0.59 -3.82
N GLN A 124 -13.21 1.24 -3.31
CA GLN A 124 -12.33 2.05 -4.14
C GLN A 124 -10.89 1.58 -4.02
N PHE A 125 -10.26 1.39 -5.17
CA PHE A 125 -8.85 1.04 -5.28
C PHE A 125 -8.10 2.18 -5.94
N LYS A 126 -6.94 2.56 -5.36
CA LYS A 126 -6.05 3.59 -5.91
C LYS A 126 -4.67 3.03 -6.19
N LEU A 127 -4.07 3.51 -7.28
CA LEU A 127 -2.68 3.24 -7.59
C LEU A 127 -1.79 4.24 -6.84
N ILE A 128 -1.03 3.75 -5.86
CA ILE A 128 -0.14 4.53 -5.01
C ILE A 128 1.28 3.99 -5.19
N ARG A 129 2.22 4.83 -5.63
CA ARG A 129 3.61 4.42 -5.86
C ARG A 129 3.72 3.14 -6.68
N ASN A 130 3.02 3.11 -7.83
CA ASN A 130 2.98 1.99 -8.78
C ASN A 130 2.36 0.68 -8.24
N LYS A 131 1.64 0.71 -7.11
CA LYS A 131 0.94 -0.45 -6.52
C LYS A 131 -0.49 -0.10 -6.20
N TRP A 132 -1.40 -1.05 -6.41
CA TRP A 132 -2.81 -0.87 -6.07
C TRP A 132 -3.08 -1.15 -4.59
N PHE A 133 -3.96 -0.33 -4.00
CA PHE A 133 -4.43 -0.46 -2.63
C PHE A 133 -5.94 -0.25 -2.57
N LEU A 134 -6.62 -1.01 -1.72
CA LEU A 134 -7.98 -0.69 -1.29
C LEU A 134 -7.89 0.47 -0.29
N VAL A 135 -8.57 1.57 -0.59
CA VAL A 135 -8.52 2.81 0.20
C VAL A 135 -9.87 3.21 0.79
N TYR A 136 -10.94 2.61 0.30
CA TYR A 136 -12.30 2.87 0.76
C TYR A 136 -13.15 1.60 0.65
N TYR A 137 -13.95 1.32 1.69
CA TYR A 137 -14.91 0.23 1.68
C TYR A 137 -16.12 0.55 2.54
N ASN A 138 -17.27 0.70 1.87
CA ASN A 138 -18.59 0.70 2.50
C ASN A 138 -19.25 -0.65 2.27
N ASP A 139 -19.86 -1.18 3.33
CA ASP A 139 -20.74 -2.35 3.30
C ASP A 139 -21.93 -2.02 4.19
N ILE A 140 -23.02 -1.63 3.57
CA ILE A 140 -24.21 -1.09 4.24
C ILE A 140 -25.39 -2.02 3.98
N ASN A 141 -25.98 -2.52 5.06
CA ASN A 141 -27.18 -3.33 5.07
C ASN A 141 -28.11 -2.85 6.21
N LEU A 142 -29.09 -2.01 5.87
CA LEU A 142 -30.04 -1.38 6.81
C LEU A 142 -31.29 -2.23 7.01
#